data_9f8491ab681f698ed2a1431c57f259c1
#
_entry.id   9f8491ab681f698ed2a1431c57f259c1
#
_cell.length_a   1.000
_cell.length_b   1.000
_cell.length_c   1.000
_cell.angle_alpha   90.00
_cell.angle_beta   90.00
_cell.angle_gamma   90.00
#
_symmetry.space_group_name_H-M   'P 1'
#
loop_
_entity.id
_entity.type
_entity.pdbx_description
1 polymer ?
#
loop_
_entity_poly.entity_id
_entity_poly.type
_entity_poly.pdbx_seq_one_letter_code
_entity_poly.pdbx_strand_id
1 'polypeptide(L)'
;MDDLGARRRRRWWQTGRPIRSIGRAGAYIDDVGFALLFPSSGVALPSLYEAASEQPMPLAELAWGPDEQRVWGWKDALPRKGLAWSGRLLRGGRASFLAPDLLADCYPRAGEPDDFRLAPLDAEARRIAETLLVSGPLPAAVLRQAVGLQGRRGGVRFSAAVVQLGRALVCTSFGTEQVGSGWPSVVLELTARAFDLGGRDPDEAAGRLRVGRRFLDTMLVTSVRELASVFGWPPAAAQAALDALVDRGEAVLEAGAYRPGA
;
A
#
# COMPACT_ATOMS: atom_id res chain seq x y z
N MET A 1 30.56 -13.79 -1.52
CA MET A 1 29.52 -12.89 -0.93
C MET A 1 28.30 -12.98 -1.82
N ASP A 2 27.22 -13.56 -1.31
CA ASP A 2 25.98 -13.67 -2.08
C ASP A 2 25.38 -12.24 -2.22
N ASP A 3 25.20 -11.79 -3.46
CA ASP A 3 24.74 -10.42 -3.75
C ASP A 3 23.30 -10.25 -3.26
N LEU A 4 23.09 -9.47 -2.17
CA LEU A 4 21.76 -9.15 -1.62
C LEU A 4 20.83 -8.60 -2.70
N GLY A 5 21.34 -7.78 -3.62
CA GLY A 5 20.56 -7.25 -4.73
C GLY A 5 20.03 -8.35 -5.65
N ALA A 6 20.86 -9.36 -5.98
CA ALA A 6 20.41 -10.49 -6.78
C ALA A 6 19.37 -11.34 -6.04
N ARG A 7 19.53 -11.56 -4.74
CA ARG A 7 18.55 -12.27 -3.91
C ARG A 7 17.22 -11.51 -3.86
N ARG A 8 17.26 -10.19 -3.65
CA ARG A 8 16.06 -9.33 -3.68
C ARG A 8 15.36 -9.35 -5.03
N ARG A 9 16.09 -9.27 -6.15
CA ARG A 9 15.49 -9.37 -7.48
C ARG A 9 14.74 -10.69 -7.67
N ARG A 10 15.31 -11.81 -7.21
CA ARG A 10 14.60 -13.10 -7.23
C ARG A 10 13.35 -13.08 -6.35
N ARG A 11 13.46 -12.63 -5.10
CA ARG A 11 12.36 -12.56 -4.14
C ARG A 11 11.22 -11.64 -4.62
N TRP A 12 11.54 -10.60 -5.36
CA TRP A 12 10.60 -9.61 -5.88
C TRP A 12 10.14 -9.89 -7.32
N TRP A 13 10.31 -11.11 -7.79
CA TRP A 13 9.91 -11.56 -9.13
C TRP A 13 10.47 -10.72 -10.29
N GLN A 14 11.59 -10.07 -10.10
CA GLN A 14 12.27 -9.25 -11.12
C GLN A 14 13.22 -10.10 -12.00
N THR A 15 13.24 -11.42 -11.77
CA THR A 15 14.00 -12.37 -12.58
C THR A 15 13.04 -13.40 -13.17
N GLY A 16 13.04 -13.59 -14.46
CA GLY A 16 12.15 -14.50 -15.14
C GLY A 16 11.13 -13.81 -16.05
N ARG A 17 9.95 -14.43 -16.22
CA ARG A 17 8.93 -13.88 -17.12
C ARG A 17 8.16 -12.74 -16.43
N PRO A 18 8.04 -11.57 -17.08
CA PRO A 18 7.27 -10.46 -16.54
C PRO A 18 5.80 -10.83 -16.27
N ILE A 19 5.20 -10.17 -15.29
CA ILE A 19 3.78 -10.31 -14.97
C ILE A 19 2.94 -9.72 -16.12
N ARG A 20 2.02 -10.52 -16.70
CA ARG A 20 1.20 -10.13 -17.84
C ARG A 20 -0.30 -10.15 -17.55
N SER A 21 -0.74 -10.63 -16.39
CA SER A 21 -2.15 -10.70 -16.04
C SER A 21 -2.43 -10.18 -14.63
N ILE A 22 -3.65 -9.70 -14.41
CA ILE A 22 -4.09 -9.17 -13.11
C ILE A 22 -4.07 -10.24 -12.01
N GLY A 23 -4.40 -11.50 -12.34
CA GLY A 23 -4.31 -12.60 -11.38
C GLY A 23 -2.87 -12.86 -10.92
N ARG A 24 -1.90 -12.80 -11.86
CA ARG A 24 -0.47 -12.90 -11.50
C ARG A 24 0.02 -11.67 -10.74
N ALA A 25 -0.52 -10.48 -11.00
CA ALA A 25 -0.23 -9.27 -10.23
C ALA A 25 -0.74 -9.41 -8.78
N GLY A 26 -1.95 -9.95 -8.60
CA GLY A 26 -2.47 -10.28 -7.27
C GLY A 26 -1.59 -11.30 -6.55
N ALA A 27 -1.24 -12.41 -7.19
CA ALA A 27 -0.37 -13.44 -6.62
C ALA A 27 1.04 -12.90 -6.26
N TYR A 28 1.56 -11.97 -7.04
CA TYR A 28 2.81 -11.28 -6.70
C TYR A 28 2.69 -10.46 -5.42
N ILE A 29 1.62 -9.65 -5.29
CA ILE A 29 1.42 -8.81 -4.11
C ILE A 29 1.15 -9.68 -2.89
N ASP A 30 0.42 -10.79 -3.05
CA ASP A 30 0.17 -11.77 -2.01
C ASP A 30 1.49 -12.41 -1.51
N ASP A 31 2.38 -12.79 -2.42
CA ASP A 31 3.68 -13.37 -2.08
C ASP A 31 4.61 -12.37 -1.37
N VAL A 32 4.77 -11.15 -1.90
CA VAL A 32 5.66 -10.15 -1.27
C VAL A 32 5.01 -9.41 -0.09
N GLY A 33 3.68 -9.46 0.04
CA GLY A 33 2.89 -8.80 1.08
C GLY A 33 2.62 -7.32 0.82
N PHE A 34 3.56 -6.60 0.23
CA PHE A 34 3.46 -5.17 -0.09
C PHE A 34 4.31 -4.81 -1.30
N ALA A 35 3.88 -3.83 -2.07
CA ALA A 35 4.65 -3.31 -3.19
C ALA A 35 4.34 -1.85 -3.46
N LEU A 36 5.28 -1.12 -4.06
CA LEU A 36 5.00 0.15 -4.70
C LEU A 36 4.38 -0.09 -6.10
N LEU A 37 3.65 0.88 -6.60
CA LEU A 37 3.21 0.85 -8.02
C LEU A 37 4.41 1.01 -8.95
N PHE A 38 5.24 2.04 -8.72
CA PHE A 38 6.50 2.32 -9.42
C PHE A 38 7.66 2.37 -8.43
N PRO A 39 8.90 2.11 -8.87
CA PRO A 39 10.06 2.19 -7.99
C PRO A 39 10.23 3.59 -7.37
N SER A 40 10.90 3.67 -6.26
CA SER A 40 11.15 4.92 -5.54
C SER A 40 12.63 5.06 -5.22
N SER A 41 13.14 6.30 -5.26
CA SER A 41 14.48 6.61 -4.75
C SER A 41 14.57 6.39 -3.23
N GLY A 42 15.75 6.08 -2.74
CA GLY A 42 16.03 5.84 -1.32
C GLY A 42 16.00 4.36 -0.95
N VAL A 43 15.09 3.91 -0.09
CA VAL A 43 14.97 2.48 0.25
C VAL A 43 14.41 1.71 -0.93
N ALA A 44 15.13 0.70 -1.39
CA ALA A 44 14.65 -0.21 -2.41
C ALA A 44 13.48 -1.04 -1.83
N LEU A 45 12.35 -1.04 -2.52
CA LEU A 45 11.15 -1.81 -2.18
C LEU A 45 10.67 -2.55 -3.42
N PRO A 46 9.98 -3.71 -3.26
CA PRO A 46 9.36 -4.36 -4.40
C PRO A 46 8.38 -3.40 -5.10
N SER A 47 8.36 -3.40 -6.42
CA SER A 47 7.40 -2.63 -7.21
C SER A 47 6.72 -3.49 -8.27
N LEU A 48 5.42 -3.22 -8.48
CA LEU A 48 4.64 -3.96 -9.47
C LEU A 48 5.14 -3.69 -10.89
N TYR A 49 5.60 -2.45 -11.15
CA TYR A 49 6.17 -2.07 -12.44
C TYR A 49 7.41 -2.90 -12.78
N GLU A 50 8.38 -3.00 -11.86
CA GLU A 50 9.62 -3.77 -12.10
C GLU A 50 9.36 -5.26 -12.28
N ALA A 51 8.35 -5.82 -11.60
CA ALA A 51 7.96 -7.21 -11.76
C ALA A 51 7.15 -7.46 -13.06
N ALA A 52 6.55 -6.41 -13.65
CA ALA A 52 5.72 -6.50 -14.85
C ALA A 52 6.42 -6.02 -16.13
N SER A 53 7.58 -5.35 -16.03
CA SER A 53 8.34 -4.84 -17.17
C SER A 53 9.43 -5.82 -17.60
N GLU A 54 9.66 -5.93 -18.92
CA GLU A 54 10.81 -6.67 -19.46
C GLU A 54 12.12 -5.92 -19.27
N GLN A 55 12.05 -4.59 -19.35
CA GLN A 55 13.18 -3.68 -19.21
C GLN A 55 12.77 -2.53 -18.29
N PRO A 56 12.74 -2.76 -16.96
CA PRO A 56 12.33 -1.73 -16.02
C PRO A 56 13.30 -0.56 -16.05
N MET A 57 12.76 0.63 -16.31
CA MET A 57 13.51 1.89 -16.33
C MET A 57 13.47 2.56 -14.95
N PRO A 58 14.50 3.33 -14.59
CA PRO A 58 14.45 4.22 -13.43
C PRO A 58 13.27 5.19 -13.52
N LEU A 59 12.66 5.51 -12.38
CA LEU A 59 11.48 6.40 -12.36
C LEU A 59 11.70 7.75 -13.08
N ALA A 60 12.93 8.28 -13.05
CA ALA A 60 13.28 9.54 -13.70
C ALA A 60 13.29 9.46 -15.24
N GLU A 61 13.43 8.27 -15.79
CA GLU A 61 13.53 7.98 -17.23
C GLU A 61 12.25 7.33 -17.77
N LEU A 62 11.23 7.18 -16.92
CA LEU A 62 10.04 6.41 -17.20
C LEU A 62 9.21 7.11 -18.29
N ALA A 63 9.20 6.52 -19.48
CA ALA A 63 8.34 6.91 -20.57
C ALA A 63 7.00 6.17 -20.46
N TRP A 64 5.90 6.86 -20.78
CA TRP A 64 4.58 6.25 -20.70
C TRP A 64 4.35 5.27 -21.88
N GLY A 65 4.42 3.99 -21.60
CA GLY A 65 4.28 2.90 -22.57
C GLY A 65 3.28 1.83 -22.15
N PRO A 66 3.25 0.67 -22.87
CA PRO A 66 2.29 -0.41 -22.60
C PRO A 66 2.41 -1.02 -21.20
N ASP A 67 3.61 -1.14 -20.66
CA ASP A 67 3.84 -1.72 -19.33
C ASP A 67 3.35 -0.78 -18.22
N GLU A 68 3.62 0.53 -18.37
CA GLU A 68 3.15 1.59 -17.45
C GLU A 68 1.62 1.68 -17.46
N GLN A 69 1.00 1.67 -18.66
CA GLN A 69 -0.46 1.67 -18.80
C GLN A 69 -1.08 0.46 -18.13
N ARG A 70 -0.48 -0.72 -18.30
CA ARG A 70 -0.96 -1.97 -17.71
C ARG A 70 -0.95 -1.90 -16.20
N VAL A 71 0.20 -1.58 -15.58
CA VAL A 71 0.30 -1.52 -14.11
C VAL A 71 -0.54 -0.39 -13.53
N TRP A 72 -0.66 0.73 -14.26
CA TRP A 72 -1.53 1.84 -13.88
C TRP A 72 -3.01 1.42 -13.82
N GLY A 73 -3.48 0.65 -14.80
CA GLY A 73 -4.83 0.09 -14.78
C GLY A 73 -5.05 -0.93 -13.66
N TRP A 74 -4.03 -1.73 -13.36
CA TRP A 74 -4.12 -2.72 -12.29
C TRP A 74 -4.24 -2.10 -10.90
N LYS A 75 -3.70 -0.91 -10.66
CA LYS A 75 -3.81 -0.23 -9.37
C LYS A 75 -5.27 0.00 -8.94
N ASP A 76 -6.16 0.17 -9.90
CA ASP A 76 -7.58 0.41 -9.65
C ASP A 76 -8.41 -0.89 -9.75
N ALA A 77 -7.95 -1.84 -10.56
CA ALA A 77 -8.65 -3.10 -10.79
C ALA A 77 -8.37 -4.18 -9.72
N LEU A 78 -7.18 -4.20 -9.12
CA LEU A 78 -6.80 -5.15 -8.07
C LEU A 78 -7.71 -5.05 -6.83
N PRO A 79 -7.97 -3.83 -6.28
CA PRO A 79 -8.85 -3.70 -5.12
C PRO A 79 -10.29 -4.11 -5.42
N ARG A 80 -10.80 -3.74 -6.60
CA ARG A 80 -12.16 -4.12 -7.03
C ARG A 80 -12.36 -5.63 -7.11
N LYS A 81 -11.27 -6.39 -7.32
CA LYS A 81 -11.26 -7.86 -7.34
C LYS A 81 -10.91 -8.49 -5.99
N GLY A 82 -10.69 -7.70 -4.94
CA GLY A 82 -10.24 -8.18 -3.64
C GLY A 82 -8.83 -8.77 -3.63
N LEU A 83 -8.02 -8.54 -4.67
CA LEU A 83 -6.70 -9.14 -4.84
C LEU A 83 -5.59 -8.38 -4.12
N ALA A 84 -5.76 -7.09 -3.91
CA ALA A 84 -4.86 -6.24 -3.13
C ALA A 84 -5.53 -4.92 -2.76
N TRP A 85 -5.25 -4.39 -1.60
CA TRP A 85 -5.54 -3.00 -1.29
C TRP A 85 -4.63 -2.08 -2.10
N SER A 86 -5.14 -0.96 -2.58
CA SER A 86 -4.36 0.06 -3.28
C SER A 86 -4.65 1.44 -2.74
N GLY A 87 -3.59 2.16 -2.37
CA GLY A 87 -3.72 3.50 -1.81
C GLY A 87 -2.39 4.18 -1.63
N ARG A 88 -2.31 5.09 -0.66
CA ARG A 88 -1.13 5.93 -0.42
C ARG A 88 -0.58 5.72 0.99
N LEU A 89 -0.04 4.54 1.28
CA LEU A 89 0.49 4.19 2.59
C LEU A 89 2.01 4.29 2.64
N LEU A 90 2.71 3.47 1.86
CA LEU A 90 4.13 3.26 2.02
C LEU A 90 4.97 4.51 1.68
N ARG A 91 6.10 4.64 2.36
CA ARG A 91 7.07 5.72 2.08
C ARG A 91 6.46 7.13 2.07
N GLY A 92 5.62 7.42 3.06
CA GLY A 92 5.04 8.75 3.20
C GLY A 92 3.92 9.07 2.20
N GLY A 93 3.21 8.05 1.69
CA GLY A 93 2.05 8.23 0.82
C GLY A 93 2.33 8.03 -0.65
N ARG A 94 3.28 7.18 -1.01
CA ARG A 94 3.44 6.73 -2.39
C ARG A 94 2.34 5.74 -2.76
N ALA A 95 1.99 5.68 -4.06
CA ALA A 95 1.06 4.69 -4.57
C ALA A 95 1.61 3.28 -4.32
N SER A 96 0.86 2.50 -3.58
CA SER A 96 1.31 1.23 -3.02
C SER A 96 0.17 0.23 -2.89
N PHE A 97 0.54 -1.02 -2.73
CA PHE A 97 -0.35 -2.16 -2.53
C PHE A 97 -0.03 -2.86 -1.22
N LEU A 98 -1.06 -3.45 -0.61
CA LEU A 98 -0.95 -4.43 0.46
C LEU A 98 -1.71 -5.69 0.06
N ALA A 99 -1.16 -6.86 0.38
CA ALA A 99 -1.90 -8.10 0.35
C ALA A 99 -3.07 -8.05 1.35
N PRO A 100 -4.18 -8.74 1.10
CA PRO A 100 -5.35 -8.68 1.99
C PRO A 100 -5.07 -9.12 3.42
N ASP A 101 -4.24 -10.16 3.62
CA ASP A 101 -3.81 -10.61 4.94
C ASP A 101 -2.98 -9.54 5.67
N LEU A 102 -2.02 -8.93 4.96
CA LEU A 102 -1.20 -7.87 5.53
C LEU A 102 -2.00 -6.59 5.77
N LEU A 103 -3.01 -6.30 4.95
CA LEU A 103 -3.94 -5.21 5.19
C LEU A 103 -4.65 -5.37 6.53
N ALA A 104 -5.17 -6.57 6.82
CA ALA A 104 -5.83 -6.86 8.10
C ALA A 104 -4.89 -6.66 9.30
N ASP A 105 -3.60 -7.02 9.15
CA ASP A 105 -2.58 -6.81 10.17
C ASP A 105 -2.15 -5.35 10.35
N CYS A 106 -2.22 -4.55 9.27
CA CYS A 106 -1.93 -3.12 9.28
C CYS A 106 -3.11 -2.26 9.74
N TYR A 107 -4.34 -2.79 9.68
CA TYR A 107 -5.55 -2.02 9.93
C TYR A 107 -5.74 -1.78 11.44
N PRO A 108 -5.74 -0.52 11.91
CA PRO A 108 -5.65 -0.23 13.34
C PRO A 108 -7.02 -0.14 14.04
N ARG A 109 -8.10 -0.56 13.41
CA ARG A 109 -9.47 -0.42 13.89
C ARG A 109 -10.26 -1.72 13.69
N ALA A 110 -11.53 -1.74 14.12
CA ALA A 110 -12.37 -2.94 14.12
C ALA A 110 -12.77 -3.46 12.72
N GLY A 111 -12.65 -2.63 11.67
CA GLY A 111 -13.07 -3.00 10.31
C GLY A 111 -14.53 -2.65 10.00
N GLU A 112 -15.19 -1.89 10.87
CA GLU A 112 -16.53 -1.38 10.60
C GLU A 112 -16.48 -0.18 9.63
N PRO A 113 -17.47 -0.04 8.73
CA PRO A 113 -17.45 1.02 7.72
C PRO A 113 -17.32 2.45 8.25
N ASP A 114 -17.75 2.71 9.48
CA ASP A 114 -17.71 4.03 10.13
C ASP A 114 -16.57 4.20 11.14
N ASP A 115 -15.73 3.19 11.33
CA ASP A 115 -14.61 3.21 12.29
C ASP A 115 -13.54 4.28 11.98
N PHE A 116 -13.55 4.83 10.76
CA PHE A 116 -12.70 5.97 10.40
C PHE A 116 -12.92 7.19 11.30
N ARG A 117 -14.06 7.25 12.00
CA ARG A 117 -14.34 8.31 12.98
C ARG A 117 -13.36 8.31 14.15
N LEU A 118 -12.73 7.17 14.43
CA LEU A 118 -11.65 7.00 15.40
C LEU A 118 -10.28 7.40 14.86
N ALA A 119 -10.14 7.59 13.53
CA ALA A 119 -8.88 7.98 12.94
C ALA A 119 -8.60 9.49 13.12
N PRO A 120 -7.33 9.90 13.28
CA PRO A 120 -6.93 11.31 13.40
C PRO A 120 -6.99 12.01 12.04
N LEU A 121 -8.21 12.26 11.54
CA LEU A 121 -8.47 12.89 10.25
C LEU A 121 -8.80 14.38 10.42
N ASP A 122 -8.30 15.19 9.48
CA ASP A 122 -8.75 16.58 9.37
C ASP A 122 -10.21 16.67 8.87
N ALA A 123 -10.77 17.87 8.89
CA ALA A 123 -12.17 18.09 8.54
C ALA A 123 -12.50 17.69 7.09
N GLU A 124 -11.54 17.84 6.17
CA GLU A 124 -11.73 17.52 4.75
C GLU A 124 -11.68 16.02 4.50
N ALA A 125 -10.69 15.34 5.06
CA ALA A 125 -10.59 13.89 4.99
C ALA A 125 -11.81 13.22 5.64
N ARG A 126 -12.25 13.71 6.80
CA ARG A 126 -13.46 13.24 7.49
C ARG A 126 -14.71 13.42 6.63
N ARG A 127 -14.88 14.59 6.01
CA ARG A 127 -16.03 14.86 5.11
C ARG A 127 -16.04 13.93 3.89
N ILE A 128 -14.88 13.64 3.32
CA ILE A 128 -14.73 12.68 2.22
C ILE A 128 -15.18 11.28 2.68
N ALA A 129 -14.71 10.82 3.84
CA ALA A 129 -15.06 9.51 4.38
C ALA A 129 -16.55 9.40 4.73
N GLU A 130 -17.16 10.44 5.34
CA GLU A 130 -18.60 10.47 5.60
C GLU A 130 -19.42 10.45 4.29
N THR A 131 -18.97 11.13 3.24
CA THR A 131 -19.63 11.09 1.94
C THR A 131 -19.58 9.69 1.33
N LEU A 132 -18.43 9.01 1.42
CA LEU A 132 -18.30 7.62 0.96
C LEU A 132 -19.17 6.67 1.80
N LEU A 133 -19.28 6.90 3.11
CA LEU A 133 -20.12 6.08 3.99
C LEU A 133 -21.58 6.09 3.54
N VAL A 134 -22.10 7.27 3.21
CA VAL A 134 -23.50 7.46 2.82
C VAL A 134 -23.77 7.04 1.38
N SER A 135 -22.87 7.38 0.45
CA SER A 135 -23.13 7.26 -0.99
C SER A 135 -22.56 6.01 -1.63
N GLY A 136 -21.69 5.27 -0.93
CA GLY A 136 -20.95 4.15 -1.52
C GLY A 136 -19.71 4.60 -2.30
N PRO A 137 -19.16 3.73 -3.16
CA PRO A 137 -18.00 4.08 -3.97
C PRO A 137 -18.34 5.22 -4.93
N LEU A 138 -17.47 6.23 -4.99
CA LEU A 138 -17.66 7.41 -5.86
C LEU A 138 -16.40 7.74 -6.66
N PRO A 139 -16.56 8.17 -7.93
CA PRO A 139 -15.47 8.78 -8.68
C PRO A 139 -14.92 10.03 -7.94
N ALA A 140 -13.59 10.14 -7.88
CA ALA A 140 -12.93 11.26 -7.19
C ALA A 140 -13.38 12.64 -7.71
N ALA A 141 -13.74 12.76 -9.00
CA ALA A 141 -14.28 13.96 -9.58
C ALA A 141 -15.65 14.32 -8.97
N VAL A 142 -16.55 13.34 -8.83
CA VAL A 142 -17.87 13.49 -8.22
C VAL A 142 -17.73 13.79 -6.73
N LEU A 143 -16.91 13.01 -6.04
CA LEU A 143 -16.63 13.15 -4.61
C LEU A 143 -16.07 14.55 -4.28
N ARG A 144 -15.12 15.05 -5.09
CA ARG A 144 -14.56 16.40 -4.94
C ARG A 144 -15.64 17.48 -5.07
N GLN A 145 -16.61 17.30 -5.96
CA GLN A 145 -17.75 18.21 -6.11
C GLN A 145 -18.67 18.13 -4.89
N ALA A 146 -19.01 16.93 -4.44
CA ALA A 146 -19.91 16.71 -3.30
C ALA A 146 -19.37 17.32 -1.99
N VAL A 147 -18.05 17.30 -1.79
CA VAL A 147 -17.42 17.91 -0.59
C VAL A 147 -17.02 19.37 -0.77
N GLY A 148 -17.37 20.03 -1.89
CA GLY A 148 -17.11 21.45 -2.12
C GLY A 148 -15.64 21.80 -2.37
N LEU A 149 -14.83 20.89 -2.88
CA LEU A 149 -13.38 21.06 -3.13
C LEU A 149 -13.07 21.20 -4.63
N GLN A 150 -13.85 22.03 -5.35
CA GLN A 150 -13.63 22.30 -6.77
C GLN A 150 -12.52 23.34 -7.01
N GLY A 151 -12.13 23.47 -8.28
CA GLY A 151 -11.08 24.40 -8.70
C GLY A 151 -9.68 23.97 -8.27
N ARG A 152 -8.67 24.78 -8.63
CA ARG A 152 -7.25 24.46 -8.43
C ARG A 152 -6.89 24.28 -6.94
N ARG A 153 -7.29 25.21 -6.08
CA ARG A 153 -7.01 25.16 -4.64
C ARG A 153 -7.75 23.99 -3.97
N GLY A 154 -9.02 23.79 -4.32
CA GLY A 154 -9.82 22.68 -3.83
C GLY A 154 -9.22 21.32 -4.25
N GLY A 155 -8.70 21.21 -5.47
CA GLY A 155 -8.02 20.00 -5.94
C GLY A 155 -6.75 19.63 -5.14
N VAL A 156 -5.96 20.63 -4.74
CA VAL A 156 -4.77 20.40 -3.88
C VAL A 156 -5.20 19.89 -2.50
N ARG A 157 -6.22 20.53 -1.88
CA ARG A 157 -6.75 20.13 -0.56
C ARG A 157 -7.38 18.73 -0.63
N PHE A 158 -8.17 18.44 -1.67
CA PHE A 158 -8.72 17.10 -1.90
C PHE A 158 -7.62 16.04 -2.01
N SER A 159 -6.57 16.31 -2.79
CA SER A 159 -5.44 15.37 -2.93
C SER A 159 -4.72 15.12 -1.61
N ALA A 160 -4.51 16.16 -0.79
CA ALA A 160 -3.93 16.02 0.55
C ALA A 160 -4.82 15.17 1.47
N ALA A 161 -6.13 15.42 1.48
CA ALA A 161 -7.10 14.62 2.25
C ALA A 161 -7.13 13.15 1.81
N VAL A 162 -7.08 12.86 0.51
CA VAL A 162 -7.00 11.47 -0.01
C VAL A 162 -5.69 10.78 0.42
N VAL A 163 -4.57 11.51 0.45
CA VAL A 163 -3.30 10.97 0.99
C VAL A 163 -3.44 10.64 2.47
N GLN A 164 -4.07 11.51 3.26
CA GLN A 164 -4.33 11.27 4.67
C GLN A 164 -5.22 10.04 4.89
N LEU A 165 -6.32 9.92 4.14
CA LEU A 165 -7.20 8.74 4.16
C LEU A 165 -6.47 7.45 3.81
N GLY A 166 -5.61 7.49 2.79
CA GLY A 166 -4.78 6.33 2.42
C GLY A 166 -3.78 5.94 3.51
N ARG A 167 -3.10 6.92 4.13
CA ARG A 167 -2.17 6.66 5.26
C ARG A 167 -2.86 6.07 6.47
N ALA A 168 -4.10 6.49 6.71
CA ALA A 168 -4.93 5.96 7.78
C ALA A 168 -5.64 4.64 7.40
N LEU A 169 -5.39 4.09 6.22
CA LEU A 169 -6.07 2.91 5.67
C LEU A 169 -7.61 3.05 5.63
N VAL A 170 -8.13 4.28 5.56
CA VAL A 170 -9.57 4.53 5.53
C VAL A 170 -10.16 4.32 4.15
N CYS A 171 -9.45 4.64 3.08
CA CYS A 171 -9.94 4.44 1.73
C CYS A 171 -8.95 3.70 0.82
N THR A 172 -9.51 3.09 -0.21
CA THR A 172 -8.79 2.38 -1.29
C THR A 172 -9.24 2.91 -2.65
N SER A 173 -8.40 2.75 -3.68
CA SER A 173 -8.86 2.81 -5.07
C SER A 173 -9.80 1.63 -5.35
N PHE A 174 -10.88 1.83 -6.10
CA PHE A 174 -11.91 0.80 -6.34
C PHE A 174 -12.39 0.76 -7.79
N GLY A 175 -11.50 1.05 -8.72
CA GLY A 175 -11.80 1.10 -10.15
C GLY A 175 -11.67 2.50 -10.71
N THR A 176 -12.12 2.65 -11.95
CA THR A 176 -12.20 3.93 -12.65
C THR A 176 -13.55 4.07 -13.32
N GLU A 177 -14.02 5.31 -13.45
CA GLU A 177 -15.29 5.64 -14.10
C GLU A 177 -15.11 6.88 -14.99
N GLN A 178 -15.76 6.88 -16.16
CA GLN A 178 -15.74 8.02 -17.05
C GLN A 178 -16.68 9.10 -16.54
N VAL A 179 -16.12 10.24 -16.16
CA VAL A 179 -16.85 11.43 -15.68
C VAL A 179 -16.57 12.59 -16.64
N GLY A 180 -17.51 12.91 -17.47
CA GLY A 180 -17.33 13.92 -18.53
C GLY A 180 -16.38 13.45 -19.64
N SER A 181 -15.75 14.41 -20.36
CA SER A 181 -14.90 14.15 -21.54
C SER A 181 -13.40 14.00 -21.23
N GLY A 182 -13.02 14.06 -19.94
CA GLY A 182 -11.61 13.96 -19.50
C GLY A 182 -11.11 12.53 -19.37
N TRP A 183 -9.96 12.37 -18.68
CA TRP A 183 -9.45 11.06 -18.29
C TRP A 183 -10.42 10.39 -17.29
N PRO A 184 -10.53 9.04 -17.32
CA PRO A 184 -11.33 8.32 -16.34
C PRO A 184 -10.92 8.69 -14.91
N SER A 185 -11.91 8.96 -14.06
CA SER A 185 -11.71 9.28 -12.66
C SER A 185 -11.54 8.01 -11.84
N VAL A 186 -10.56 7.99 -10.94
CA VAL A 186 -10.45 6.90 -9.96
C VAL A 186 -11.70 6.89 -9.07
N VAL A 187 -12.27 5.71 -8.86
CA VAL A 187 -13.32 5.49 -7.87
C VAL A 187 -12.65 5.23 -6.52
N LEU A 188 -13.14 5.87 -5.48
CA LEU A 188 -12.69 5.66 -4.09
C LEU A 188 -13.78 4.93 -3.31
N GLU A 189 -13.36 4.04 -2.42
CA GLU A 189 -14.23 3.31 -1.51
C GLU A 189 -13.61 3.23 -0.11
N LEU A 190 -14.43 3.05 0.92
CA LEU A 190 -13.96 2.76 2.27
C LEU A 190 -13.29 1.39 2.32
N THR A 191 -12.11 1.32 2.90
CA THR A 191 -11.34 0.08 3.01
C THR A 191 -12.12 -1.01 3.74
N ALA A 192 -12.77 -0.66 4.88
CA ALA A 192 -13.55 -1.59 5.68
C ALA A 192 -14.82 -2.13 4.97
N ARG A 193 -15.25 -1.48 3.88
CA ARG A 193 -16.34 -1.97 3.05
C ARG A 193 -15.85 -2.77 1.84
N ALA A 194 -14.68 -2.43 1.34
CA ALA A 194 -14.07 -3.08 0.18
C ALA A 194 -13.38 -4.42 0.52
N PHE A 195 -12.94 -4.58 1.78
CA PHE A 195 -12.20 -5.75 2.24
C PHE A 195 -12.80 -6.30 3.52
N ASP A 196 -12.82 -7.62 3.65
CA ASP A 196 -13.10 -8.29 4.91
C ASP A 196 -11.90 -8.13 5.85
N LEU A 197 -12.04 -7.28 6.85
CA LEU A 197 -11.02 -7.02 7.87
C LEU A 197 -11.24 -7.86 9.13
N GLY A 198 -12.26 -8.72 9.13
CA GLY A 198 -12.45 -9.77 10.09
C GLY A 198 -13.07 -9.37 11.42
N GLY A 199 -13.59 -8.11 11.60
CA GLY A 199 -14.27 -7.66 12.82
C GLY A 199 -13.46 -7.93 14.10
N ARG A 200 -12.13 -7.93 14.03
CA ARG A 200 -11.23 -8.30 15.12
C ARG A 200 -11.03 -7.10 16.04
N ASP A 201 -10.94 -7.41 17.32
CA ASP A 201 -10.37 -6.44 18.26
C ASP A 201 -8.91 -6.17 17.85
N PRO A 202 -8.55 -4.94 17.47
CA PRO A 202 -7.24 -4.67 16.90
C PRO A 202 -6.14 -4.83 17.95
N ASP A 203 -5.41 -5.93 17.90
CA ASP A 203 -4.14 -6.08 18.63
C ASP A 203 -3.01 -5.47 17.77
N GLU A 204 -2.75 -4.22 18.02
CA GLU A 204 -1.74 -3.46 17.27
C GLU A 204 -0.33 -4.05 17.41
N ALA A 205 0.03 -4.61 18.55
CA ALA A 205 1.34 -5.21 18.78
C ALA A 205 1.50 -6.52 17.99
N ALA A 206 0.49 -7.38 18.02
CA ALA A 206 0.47 -8.62 17.25
C ALA A 206 0.41 -8.34 15.74
N GLY A 207 -0.35 -7.34 15.31
CA GLY A 207 -0.37 -6.88 13.92
C GLY A 207 1.01 -6.41 13.46
N ARG A 208 1.66 -5.52 14.22
CA ARG A 208 3.01 -5.04 13.92
C ARG A 208 4.05 -6.16 13.86
N LEU A 209 3.93 -7.16 14.72
CA LEU A 209 4.80 -8.32 14.68
C LEU A 209 4.67 -9.09 13.36
N ARG A 210 3.43 -9.39 12.92
CA ARG A 210 3.18 -10.08 11.65
C ARG A 210 3.63 -9.27 10.43
N VAL A 211 3.38 -7.97 10.45
CA VAL A 211 3.88 -7.03 9.42
C VAL A 211 5.41 -7.00 9.41
N GLY A 212 6.05 -6.91 10.59
CA GLY A 212 7.51 -6.94 10.73
C GLY A 212 8.12 -8.22 10.17
N ARG A 213 7.49 -9.37 10.45
CA ARG A 213 7.89 -10.67 9.88
C ARG A 213 7.79 -10.67 8.36
N ARG A 214 6.63 -10.30 7.80
CA ARG A 214 6.44 -10.24 6.33
C ARG A 214 7.42 -9.26 5.68
N PHE A 215 7.68 -8.13 6.34
CA PHE A 215 8.65 -7.16 5.86
C PHE A 215 10.07 -7.76 5.81
N LEU A 216 10.48 -8.43 6.87
CA LEU A 216 11.80 -9.07 6.95
C LEU A 216 11.95 -10.17 5.89
N ASP A 217 10.95 -11.04 5.71
CA ASP A 217 10.93 -12.10 4.70
C ASP A 217 11.03 -11.55 3.28
N THR A 218 10.42 -10.40 3.03
CA THR A 218 10.42 -9.75 1.72
C THR A 218 11.70 -8.99 1.46
N MET A 219 12.24 -8.30 2.48
CA MET A 219 13.42 -7.46 2.36
C MET A 219 14.73 -8.27 2.53
N LEU A 220 14.67 -9.47 3.13
CA LEU A 220 15.79 -10.38 3.44
C LEU A 220 16.81 -9.81 4.44
N VAL A 221 16.98 -8.52 4.47
CA VAL A 221 17.82 -7.76 5.44
C VAL A 221 17.16 -6.43 5.65
N THR A 222 16.99 -6.02 6.89
CA THR A 222 16.40 -4.73 7.23
C THR A 222 16.99 -4.11 8.49
N SER A 223 16.64 -2.85 8.72
CA SER A 223 16.91 -2.11 9.94
C SER A 223 15.62 -1.55 10.53
N VAL A 224 15.64 -1.20 11.82
CA VAL A 224 14.54 -0.49 12.48
C VAL A 224 14.12 0.76 11.69
N ARG A 225 15.12 1.53 11.24
CA ARG A 225 14.87 2.75 10.47
C ARG A 225 14.13 2.49 9.16
N GLU A 226 14.46 1.41 8.46
CA GLU A 226 13.78 1.05 7.19
C GLU A 226 12.33 0.65 7.44
N LEU A 227 12.06 -0.27 8.38
CA LEU A 227 10.71 -0.69 8.74
C LEU A 227 9.86 0.50 9.19
N ALA A 228 10.37 1.30 10.13
CA ALA A 228 9.71 2.50 10.62
C ALA A 228 9.38 3.49 9.48
N SER A 229 10.37 3.76 8.61
CA SER A 229 10.22 4.70 7.48
C SER A 229 9.23 4.22 6.42
N VAL A 230 9.15 2.91 6.17
CA VAL A 230 8.27 2.34 5.13
C VAL A 230 6.82 2.41 5.57
N PHE A 231 6.49 2.00 6.78
CA PHE A 231 5.12 1.99 7.29
C PHE A 231 4.72 3.26 8.06
N GLY A 232 5.65 4.19 8.28
CA GLY A 232 5.39 5.42 9.04
C GLY A 232 5.22 5.17 10.54
N TRP A 233 5.83 4.11 11.07
CA TRP A 233 5.74 3.78 12.49
C TRP A 233 6.72 4.59 13.34
N PRO A 234 6.40 4.80 14.64
CA PRO A 234 7.40 5.24 15.59
C PRO A 234 8.59 4.26 15.63
N PRO A 235 9.85 4.73 15.68
CA PRO A 235 11.01 3.84 15.72
C PRO A 235 10.95 2.80 16.84
N ALA A 236 10.45 3.16 18.00
CA ALA A 236 10.29 2.24 19.15
C ALA A 236 9.33 1.08 18.81
N ALA A 237 8.26 1.33 18.05
CA ALA A 237 7.33 0.28 17.64
C ALA A 237 7.94 -0.68 16.61
N ALA A 238 8.72 -0.15 15.66
CA ALA A 238 9.45 -0.97 14.70
C ALA A 238 10.55 -1.80 15.39
N GLN A 239 11.26 -1.21 16.38
CA GLN A 239 12.24 -1.91 17.21
C GLN A 239 11.58 -3.06 17.96
N ALA A 240 10.49 -2.79 18.69
CA ALA A 240 9.80 -3.82 19.48
C ALA A 240 9.30 -4.99 18.60
N ALA A 241 8.81 -4.71 17.40
CA ALA A 241 8.38 -5.76 16.48
C ALA A 241 9.55 -6.65 16.00
N LEU A 242 10.70 -6.04 15.67
CA LEU A 242 11.88 -6.78 15.21
C LEU A 242 12.55 -7.56 16.34
N ASP A 243 12.63 -6.97 17.55
CA ASP A 243 13.19 -7.65 18.72
C ASP A 243 12.33 -8.85 19.13
N ALA A 244 11.00 -8.72 19.08
CA ALA A 244 10.10 -9.83 19.34
C ALA A 244 10.24 -10.99 18.33
N LEU A 245 10.66 -10.71 17.09
CA LEU A 245 11.01 -11.76 16.12
C LEU A 245 12.33 -12.47 16.50
N VAL A 246 13.30 -11.72 17.01
CA VAL A 246 14.57 -12.31 17.52
C VAL A 246 14.30 -13.20 18.74
N ASP A 247 13.50 -12.74 19.69
CA ASP A 247 13.13 -13.51 20.89
C ASP A 247 12.41 -14.82 20.56
N ARG A 248 11.71 -14.86 19.43
CA ARG A 248 11.04 -16.08 18.94
C ARG A 248 11.93 -16.96 18.07
N GLY A 249 13.15 -16.57 17.80
CA GLY A 249 14.05 -17.28 16.86
C GLY A 249 13.66 -17.13 15.39
N GLU A 250 12.72 -16.24 15.07
CA GLU A 250 12.26 -15.97 13.71
C GLU A 250 13.15 -14.96 12.96
N ALA A 251 14.00 -14.26 13.70
CA ALA A 251 15.01 -13.35 13.16
C ALA A 251 16.34 -13.46 13.92
N VAL A 252 17.41 -13.01 13.28
CA VAL A 252 18.72 -12.80 13.92
C VAL A 252 19.16 -11.36 13.70
N LEU A 253 19.78 -10.78 14.73
CA LEU A 253 20.39 -9.44 14.68
C LEU A 253 21.90 -9.58 14.52
N GLU A 254 22.43 -9.19 13.37
CA GLU A 254 23.85 -9.25 13.04
C GLU A 254 24.35 -7.91 12.50
N ALA A 255 25.40 -7.38 13.07
CA ALA A 255 26.02 -6.10 12.69
C ALA A 255 25.02 -4.93 12.54
N GLY A 256 23.99 -4.87 13.40
CA GLY A 256 22.97 -3.82 13.39
C GLY A 256 21.89 -3.99 12.33
N ALA A 257 21.82 -5.14 11.65
CA ALA A 257 20.78 -5.47 10.67
C ALA A 257 20.05 -6.76 11.08
N TYR A 258 18.73 -6.78 10.87
CA TYR A 258 17.89 -7.95 11.09
C TYR A 258 17.81 -8.79 9.82
N ARG A 259 17.85 -10.12 9.99
CA ARG A 259 17.73 -11.12 8.92
C ARG A 259 16.72 -12.18 9.33
N PRO A 260 16.06 -12.88 8.40
CA PRO A 260 15.25 -14.04 8.74
C PRO A 260 16.08 -15.07 9.51
N GLY A 261 15.49 -15.68 10.53
CA GLY A 261 16.04 -16.86 11.21
C GLY A 261 16.20 -18.05 10.25
N ALA A 262 16.96 -19.05 10.64
CA ALA A 262 17.18 -20.25 9.84
C ALA A 262 15.93 -21.16 9.81
#